data_ff51ddf1b342b2cd6965deae88e04785
#
_entry.id   ff51ddf1b342b2cd6965deae88e04785
#
_cell.length_a   1.000
_cell.length_b   1.000
_cell.length_c   1.000
_cell.angle_alpha   90.00
_cell.angle_beta   90.00
_cell.angle_gamma   90.00
#
_symmetry.space_group_name_H-M   'P 1'
#
loop_
_entity.id
_entity.type
_entity.pdbx_description
1 polymer ?
#
loop_
_entity_poly.entity_id
_entity_poly.type
_entity_poly.pdbx_seq_one_letter_code
_entity_poly.pdbx_strand_id
1 'polypeptide(L)' 'MEDEPKNEVRYMMVIKPAILPEERHLIEDALKKLGYKTHGGGTNTDMSGCDISFSK' A
#
# COMPACT_ATOMS: atom_id res chain seq x y z
N MET A 1 24.03 2.53 -1.97
CA MET A 1 23.72 2.85 -2.14
C MET A 1 23.31 3.90 -2.37
N GLU A 2 23.37 4.51 -2.39
CA GLU A 2 23.15 5.48 -2.58
C GLU A 2 22.33 5.97 -3.48
N ASP A 3 21.79 5.42 -4.08
CA ASP A 3 21.01 5.78 -5.17
C ASP A 3 19.62 6.06 -4.83
N GLU A 4 19.16 5.72 -3.61
CA GLU A 4 17.81 6.00 -3.23
C GLU A 4 17.60 7.46 -3.05
N PRO A 5 16.47 8.01 -3.48
CA PRO A 5 16.14 9.40 -3.22
C PRO A 5 16.09 9.61 -1.73
N LYS A 6 16.79 10.60 -1.28
CA LYS A 6 16.84 10.86 0.15
C LYS A 6 15.52 11.32 0.69
N ASN A 7 14.65 11.84 -0.17
CA ASN A 7 13.39 12.39 0.28
C ASN A 7 12.25 11.41 0.23
N GLU A 8 12.51 10.21 -0.26
CA GLU A 8 11.44 9.24 -0.38
C GLU A 8 11.17 8.62 0.97
N VAL A 9 9.90 8.65 1.37
CA VAL A 9 9.46 8.03 2.62
C VAL A 9 8.55 6.87 2.24
N ARG A 10 8.81 5.72 2.82
CA ARG A 10 8.05 4.51 2.51
C ARG A 10 7.13 4.17 3.66
N TYR A 11 5.92 3.80 3.31
CA TYR A 11 4.88 3.49 4.28
C TYR A 11 4.30 2.12 3.98
N MET A 12 3.73 1.51 4.99
CA MET A 12 2.98 0.27 4.82
C MET A 12 1.70 0.37 5.62
N MET A 13 0.58 0.12 4.94
CA MET A 13 -0.72 0.10 5.58
C MET A 13 -1.12 -1.35 5.79
N VAL A 14 -1.45 -1.71 7.03
CA VAL A 14 -1.86 -3.07 7.36
C VAL A 14 -3.31 -3.04 7.78
N ILE A 15 -4.12 -3.91 7.18
CA ILE A 15 -5.56 -3.94 7.41
C ILE A 15 -5.93 -5.34 7.87
N LYS A 16 -6.58 -5.45 9.03
CA LYS A 16 -6.97 -6.73 9.62
C LYS A 16 -8.40 -6.62 10.11
N PRO A 17 -9.25 -7.58 9.74
CA PRO A 17 -9.02 -8.64 8.75
C PRO A 17 -8.90 -8.06 7.34
N ALA A 18 -8.60 -8.91 6.38
CA ALA A 18 -8.39 -8.45 5.02
C ALA A 18 -9.69 -7.94 4.43
N ILE A 19 -9.58 -6.89 3.63
CA ILE A 19 -10.72 -6.40 2.85
C ILE A 19 -10.66 -7.04 1.47
N LEU A 20 -11.73 -6.87 0.73
CA LEU A 20 -11.79 -7.41 -0.61
C LEU A 20 -10.80 -6.69 -1.51
N PRO A 21 -10.26 -7.38 -2.53
CA PRO A 21 -9.33 -6.72 -3.45
C PRO A 21 -9.90 -5.48 -4.10
N GLU A 22 -11.20 -5.47 -4.39
CA GLU A 22 -11.83 -4.29 -4.97
C GLU A 22 -11.72 -3.10 -4.05
N GLU A 23 -11.92 -3.34 -2.76
CA GLU A 23 -11.84 -2.26 -1.79
C GLU A 23 -10.39 -1.79 -1.63
N ARG A 24 -9.44 -2.72 -1.71
CA ARG A 24 -8.04 -2.35 -1.63
C ARG A 24 -7.66 -1.46 -2.81
N HIS A 25 -8.18 -1.75 -4.00
CA HIS A 25 -7.90 -0.91 -5.15
C HIS A 25 -8.43 0.50 -4.98
N LEU A 26 -9.59 0.64 -4.32
CA LEU A 26 -10.13 1.97 -4.06
C LEU A 26 -9.22 2.76 -3.12
N ILE A 27 -8.64 2.09 -2.15
CA ILE A 27 -7.70 2.74 -1.24
C ILE A 27 -6.45 3.16 -2.01
N GLU A 28 -5.95 2.30 -2.89
CA GLU A 28 -4.78 2.64 -3.68
C GLU A 28 -5.05 3.84 -4.58
N ASP A 29 -6.23 3.91 -5.15
CA ASP A 29 -6.60 5.06 -5.97
C ASP A 29 -6.62 6.33 -5.15
N ALA A 30 -7.15 6.26 -3.94
CA ALA A 30 -7.19 7.41 -3.06
C ALA A 30 -5.78 7.88 -2.71
N LEU A 31 -4.88 6.94 -2.47
CA LEU A 31 -3.50 7.29 -2.18
C LEU A 31 -2.86 7.99 -3.36
N LYS A 32 -3.13 7.52 -4.57
CA LYS A 32 -2.59 8.18 -5.76
C LYS A 32 -3.09 9.59 -5.90
N LYS A 33 -4.36 9.81 -5.59
CA LYS A 33 -4.93 11.16 -5.67
C LYS A 33 -4.29 12.09 -4.65
N LEU A 34 -3.82 11.55 -3.55
CA LEU A 34 -3.15 12.35 -2.54
C LEU A 34 -1.67 12.58 -2.86
N GLY A 35 -1.18 12.00 -3.94
CA GLY A 35 0.19 12.22 -4.36
C GLY A 35 1.14 11.13 -3.95
N TYR A 36 0.63 10.02 -3.42
CA TYR A 36 1.49 8.89 -3.07
C TYR A 36 1.68 7.97 -4.26
N LYS A 37 2.77 7.21 -4.21
CA LYS A 37 3.04 6.18 -5.19
C LYS A 37 2.75 4.84 -4.53
N THR A 38 1.90 4.05 -5.17
CA THR A 38 1.58 2.73 -4.63
C THR A 38 2.48 1.69 -5.27
N HIS A 39 2.95 0.76 -4.46
CA HIS A 39 3.89 -0.27 -4.92
C HIS A 39 3.26 -1.65 -4.88
N GLY A 40 1.98 -1.71 -4.59
CA GLY A 40 1.29 -2.97 -4.51
C GLY A 40 1.15 -3.43 -3.08
N GLY A 41 0.67 -4.63 -2.92
CA GLY A 41 0.46 -5.20 -1.61
C GLY A 41 0.04 -6.63 -1.76
N GLY A 42 -0.38 -7.22 -0.66
CA GLY A 42 -0.79 -8.60 -0.67
C GLY A 42 -1.91 -8.86 0.29
N THR A 43 -2.51 -10.03 0.14
CA THR A 43 -3.58 -10.48 1.01
C THR A 43 -3.21 -11.88 1.46
N ASN A 44 -3.34 -12.13 2.77
CA ASN A 44 -3.10 -13.47 3.28
C ASN A 44 -4.14 -14.41 2.72
N THR A 45 -3.72 -15.64 2.47
CA THR A 45 -4.61 -16.60 1.83
C THR A 45 -5.82 -16.92 2.69
N ASP A 46 -5.69 -16.81 4.00
CA ASP A 46 -6.80 -17.08 4.90
C ASP A 46 -7.61 -15.82 5.22
N MET A 47 -7.33 -14.71 4.54
CA MET A 47 -8.04 -13.45 4.70
C MET A 47 -7.87 -12.85 6.10
N SER A 48 -6.79 -13.21 6.79
CA SER A 48 -6.54 -12.67 8.12
C SER A 48 -6.01 -11.25 8.07
N GLY A 49 -5.51 -10.80 6.92
CA GLY A 49 -5.02 -9.44 6.80
C GLY A 49 -4.54 -9.16 5.40
N CYS A 50 -4.37 -7.90 5.10
CA CYS A 50 -3.78 -7.49 3.83
C CYS A 50 -2.92 -6.25 4.09
N ASP A 51 -2.08 -5.90 3.10
CA ASP A 51 -1.24 -4.74 3.26
C ASP A 51 -1.13 -4.00 1.93
N ILE A 52 -0.77 -2.73 2.04
CA ILE A 52 -0.55 -1.87 0.89
C ILE A 52 0.75 -1.12 1.15
N SER A 53 1.69 -1.22 0.22
CA SER A 53 2.95 -0.51 0.32
C SER A 53 2.88 0.73 -0.58
N PHE A 54 3.31 1.85 -0.05
CA PHE A 54 3.30 3.08 -0.82
C PHE A 54 4.41 4.01 -0.33
N SER A 55 4.68 5.03 -1.10
CA SER A 55 5.72 5.99 -0.75
C SER A 55 5.32 7.37 -1.23
N LYS A 56 6.06 8.34 -0.75
CA LYS A 56 5.80 9.71 -1.16
C LYS A 56 7.05 10.37 -1.70
#